data_5f1da8c94f159fbee36dfd72da97d23e
#
_entry.id   5f1da8c94f159fbee36dfd72da97d23e
#
_cell.length_a   1.000
_cell.length_b   1.000
_cell.length_c   1.000
_cell.angle_alpha   90.00
_cell.angle_beta   90.00
_cell.angle_gamma   90.00
#
_symmetry.space_group_name_H-M   'P 1'
#
loop_
_entity.id
_entity.type
_entity.pdbx_description
1 polymer ?
#
loop_
_entity_poly.entity_id
_entity_poly.type
_entity_poly.pdbx_seq_one_letter_code
_entity_poly.pdbx_strand_id
1 'polypeptide(L)'
;LLYRSNADRVWIIQYHNGISDWLYGSMRFELCGEGIHSIKEQYDNFHLSWLMLPDYLKTHTTFIGNLATLEPLDHVLYDRFRKNGIEYLACILLKDDIETPTGILGFTWENMNNIEYEESEIKEKLIRYGAIIGQYIKPNVINNAKVK
;
A
#
# COMPACT_ATOMS: atom_id res chain seq x y z
N LEU A 1 6.34 -10.71 8.95
CA LEU A 1 5.15 -10.29 8.22
C LEU A 1 5.07 -10.86 6.80
N LEU A 2 6.18 -10.81 6.07
CA LEU A 2 6.21 -11.40 4.72
C LEU A 2 5.82 -12.88 4.77
N TYR A 3 6.43 -13.63 5.66
CA TYR A 3 6.15 -15.06 5.79
C TYR A 3 4.69 -15.33 6.17
N ARG A 4 4.16 -14.54 7.11
CA ARG A 4 2.80 -14.75 7.60
C ARG A 4 1.72 -14.34 6.60
N SER A 5 2.05 -13.44 5.71
CA SER A 5 1.12 -13.00 4.67
C SER A 5 1.08 -13.97 3.49
N ASN A 6 2.10 -14.81 3.36
CA ASN A 6 2.31 -15.66 2.17
C ASN A 6 2.51 -14.83 0.89
N ALA A 7 2.71 -13.52 1.01
CA ALA A 7 2.88 -12.65 -0.15
C ALA A 7 4.28 -12.77 -0.72
N ASP A 8 4.40 -12.46 -2.00
CA ASP A 8 5.72 -12.35 -2.64
C ASP A 8 6.39 -11.07 -2.22
N ARG A 9 5.61 -10.03 -1.92
CA ARG A 9 6.14 -8.73 -1.53
C ARG A 9 5.18 -8.07 -0.54
N VAL A 10 5.76 -7.49 0.52
CA VAL A 10 5.03 -6.67 1.49
C VAL A 10 5.62 -5.28 1.44
N TRP A 11 4.78 -4.26 1.39
CA TRP A 11 5.26 -2.89 1.32
C TRP A 11 4.36 -1.95 2.11
N ILE A 12 4.95 -0.81 2.50
CA ILE A 12 4.25 0.27 3.16
C ILE A 12 4.54 1.57 2.42
N ILE A 13 3.48 2.22 1.96
CA ILE A 13 3.56 3.57 1.42
C ILE A 13 3.18 4.51 2.55
N GLN A 14 4.06 5.44 2.85
CA GLN A 14 3.80 6.48 3.83
C GLN A 14 3.33 7.73 3.11
N TYR A 15 2.22 8.29 3.57
CA TYR A 15 1.76 9.58 3.06
C TYR A 15 2.59 10.69 3.69
N HIS A 16 2.94 11.66 2.87
CA HIS A 16 3.64 12.84 3.35
C HIS A 16 3.24 14.03 2.49
N ASN A 17 3.45 15.21 3.00
CA ASN A 17 3.16 16.39 2.22
C ASN A 17 4.42 17.22 2.01
N GLY A 18 4.35 18.06 1.00
CA GLY A 18 5.37 19.05 0.84
C GLY A 18 5.11 20.22 1.78
N ILE A 19 3.86 20.63 1.93
CA ILE A 19 3.54 21.88 2.64
C ILE A 19 2.30 21.74 3.53
N SER A 20 1.16 21.32 3.03
CA SER A 20 -0.09 21.53 3.77
C SER A 20 -0.94 20.28 4.01
N ASP A 21 -0.92 19.30 3.14
CA ASP A 21 -1.75 18.11 3.29
C ASP A 21 -1.04 16.89 2.69
N TRP A 22 -1.75 15.77 2.67
CA TRP A 22 -1.17 14.49 2.22
C TRP A 22 -1.21 14.41 0.71
N LEU A 23 -0.33 15.15 0.06
CA LEU A 23 -0.28 15.19 -1.41
C LEU A 23 0.60 14.14 -2.01
N TYR A 24 1.55 13.61 -1.24
CA TYR A 24 2.58 12.72 -1.75
C TYR A 24 2.60 11.40 -0.99
N GLY A 25 3.11 10.37 -1.64
CA GLY A 25 3.38 9.10 -1.00
C GLY A 25 4.76 8.60 -1.39
N SER A 26 5.34 7.79 -0.53
CA SER A 26 6.60 7.11 -0.81
C SER A 26 6.56 5.73 -0.20
N MET A 27 7.03 4.74 -0.96
CA MET A 27 7.18 3.40 -0.43
C MET A 27 8.43 3.39 0.46
N ARG A 28 8.21 3.45 1.76
CA ARG A 28 9.29 3.54 2.75
C ARG A 28 9.80 2.20 3.21
N PHE A 29 8.99 1.17 3.03
CA PHE A 29 9.31 -0.17 3.51
C PHE A 29 8.90 -1.17 2.45
N GLU A 30 9.76 -2.17 2.23
CA GLU A 30 9.48 -3.24 1.30
C GLU A 30 10.25 -4.47 1.71
N LEU A 31 9.55 -5.62 1.77
CA LEU A 31 10.17 -6.93 1.93
C LEU A 31 9.81 -7.76 0.71
N CYS A 32 10.81 -8.29 0.04
CA CYS A 32 10.62 -9.14 -1.13
C CYS A 32 11.00 -10.57 -0.80
N GLY A 33 10.20 -11.51 -1.28
CA GLY A 33 10.55 -12.92 -1.21
C GLY A 33 11.72 -13.24 -2.14
N GLU A 34 12.20 -14.47 -2.05
CA GLU A 34 13.32 -14.91 -2.86
C GLU A 34 12.97 -14.82 -4.34
N GLY A 35 13.85 -14.21 -5.12
CA GLY A 35 13.65 -14.06 -6.56
C GLY A 35 12.70 -12.94 -6.96
N ILE A 36 12.15 -12.22 -6.00
CA ILE A 36 11.22 -11.11 -6.26
C ILE A 36 11.99 -9.80 -6.28
N HIS A 37 11.91 -9.08 -7.39
CA HIS A 37 12.62 -7.82 -7.53
C HIS A 37 11.91 -6.67 -6.79
N SER A 38 12.70 -5.69 -6.37
CA SER A 38 12.19 -4.51 -5.69
C SER A 38 11.46 -3.58 -6.64
N ILE A 39 10.37 -2.98 -6.17
CA ILE A 39 9.67 -1.91 -6.89
C ILE A 39 9.69 -0.60 -6.10
N LYS A 40 10.37 -0.59 -4.98
CA LYS A 40 10.33 0.54 -4.04
C LYS A 40 10.70 1.87 -4.69
N GLU A 41 11.71 1.87 -5.55
CA GLU A 41 12.17 3.09 -6.20
C GLU A 41 11.15 3.68 -7.17
N GLN A 42 10.25 2.85 -7.69
CA GLN A 42 9.20 3.31 -8.61
C GLN A 42 8.12 4.10 -7.88
N TYR A 43 8.09 4.03 -6.55
CA TYR A 43 7.06 4.67 -5.73
C TYR A 43 7.68 5.60 -4.71
N ASP A 44 8.63 6.42 -5.15
CA ASP A 44 9.27 7.42 -4.31
C ASP A 44 8.70 8.79 -4.63
N ASN A 45 8.20 9.46 -3.61
CA ASN A 45 7.75 10.85 -3.69
C ASN A 45 6.80 11.10 -4.87
N PHE A 46 5.77 10.26 -4.99
CA PHE A 46 4.78 10.43 -6.06
C PHE A 46 3.56 11.17 -5.53
N HIS A 47 2.89 11.91 -6.44
CA HIS A 47 1.63 12.55 -6.11
C HIS A 47 0.56 11.49 -5.89
N LEU A 48 -0.16 11.57 -4.77
CA LEU A 48 -1.26 10.65 -4.50
C LEU A 48 -2.36 10.75 -5.55
N SER A 49 -2.53 11.94 -6.13
CA SER A 49 -3.55 12.16 -7.16
C SER A 49 -3.26 11.44 -8.48
N TRP A 50 -2.06 10.92 -8.66
CA TRP A 50 -1.75 10.11 -9.84
C TRP A 50 -2.44 8.75 -9.81
N LEU A 51 -2.85 8.31 -8.61
CA LEU A 51 -3.52 7.03 -8.43
C LEU A 51 -4.93 7.25 -7.89
N MET A 52 -5.83 6.35 -8.25
CA MET A 52 -7.21 6.38 -7.75
C MET A 52 -7.36 5.55 -6.47
N LEU A 53 -6.43 4.60 -6.24
CA LEU A 53 -6.51 3.72 -5.09
C LEU A 53 -6.55 4.45 -3.75
N PRO A 54 -5.74 5.49 -3.50
CA PRO A 54 -5.81 6.20 -2.22
C PRO A 54 -7.22 6.73 -1.91
N ASP A 55 -7.90 7.31 -2.89
CA ASP A 55 -9.26 7.80 -2.69
C ASP A 55 -10.25 6.67 -2.46
N TYR A 56 -10.11 5.58 -3.19
CA TYR A 56 -10.94 4.39 -2.99
C TYR A 56 -10.83 3.88 -1.56
N LEU A 57 -9.62 3.83 -1.03
CA LEU A 57 -9.37 3.32 0.32
C LEU A 57 -9.92 4.22 1.41
N LYS A 58 -10.09 5.51 1.16
CA LYS A 58 -10.74 6.40 2.12
C LYS A 58 -12.16 5.95 2.43
N THR A 59 -12.85 5.41 1.46
CA THR A 59 -14.24 4.99 1.58
C THR A 59 -14.36 3.51 1.91
N HIS A 60 -13.52 2.67 1.32
CA HIS A 60 -13.67 1.22 1.39
C HIS A 60 -12.67 0.53 2.34
N THR A 61 -11.64 1.24 2.76
CA THR A 61 -10.60 0.79 3.67
C THR A 61 -9.66 -0.26 3.09
N THR A 62 -10.16 -1.30 2.44
CA THR A 62 -9.35 -2.37 1.84
C THR A 62 -9.66 -2.55 0.37
N PHE A 63 -8.67 -3.03 -0.36
CA PHE A 63 -8.85 -3.57 -1.69
C PHE A 63 -8.17 -4.94 -1.74
N ILE A 64 -8.87 -5.97 -2.21
CA ILE A 64 -8.31 -7.31 -2.37
C ILE A 64 -8.83 -7.85 -3.69
N GLY A 65 -7.92 -8.18 -4.59
CA GLY A 65 -8.34 -8.73 -5.88
C GLY A 65 -7.19 -8.90 -6.87
N ASN A 66 -7.52 -9.56 -7.97
CA ASN A 66 -6.58 -9.73 -9.05
C ASN A 66 -6.45 -8.45 -9.87
N LEU A 67 -5.50 -8.43 -10.78
CA LEU A 67 -5.20 -7.25 -11.55
C LEU A 67 -6.38 -6.81 -12.42
N ALA A 68 -7.17 -7.76 -12.93
CA ALA A 68 -8.33 -7.44 -13.75
C ALA A 68 -9.37 -6.64 -12.98
N THR A 69 -9.51 -6.88 -11.68
CA THR A 69 -10.44 -6.11 -10.84
C THR A 69 -9.90 -4.74 -10.46
N LEU A 70 -8.58 -4.58 -10.51
CA LEU A 70 -7.96 -3.29 -10.23
C LEU A 70 -8.08 -2.33 -11.42
N GLU A 71 -8.07 -2.83 -12.62
CA GLU A 71 -8.04 -2.01 -13.83
C GLU A 71 -9.14 -0.95 -13.89
N PRO A 72 -10.43 -1.28 -13.69
CA PRO A 72 -11.48 -0.26 -13.76
C PRO A 72 -11.42 0.74 -12.60
N LEU A 73 -10.75 0.38 -11.51
CA LEU A 73 -10.64 1.24 -10.34
C LEU A 73 -9.45 2.20 -10.45
N ASP A 74 -8.32 1.71 -10.94
CA ASP A 74 -7.09 2.49 -11.03
C ASP A 74 -6.25 2.00 -12.19
N HIS A 75 -6.47 2.59 -13.35
CA HIS A 75 -5.80 2.16 -14.58
C HIS A 75 -4.29 2.41 -14.52
N VAL A 76 -3.86 3.49 -13.88
CA VAL A 76 -2.42 3.82 -13.78
C VAL A 76 -1.71 2.77 -12.95
N LEU A 77 -2.25 2.43 -11.79
CA LEU A 77 -1.65 1.41 -10.93
C LEU A 77 -1.71 0.04 -11.58
N TYR A 78 -2.83 -0.28 -12.23
CA TYR A 78 -2.97 -1.51 -12.99
C TYR A 78 -1.83 -1.65 -14.00
N ASP A 79 -1.57 -0.60 -14.80
CA ASP A 79 -0.55 -0.65 -15.82
C ASP A 79 0.85 -0.83 -15.23
N ARG A 80 1.15 -0.14 -14.13
CA ARG A 80 2.42 -0.28 -13.44
C ARG A 80 2.62 -1.67 -12.87
N PHE A 81 1.60 -2.21 -12.23
CA PHE A 81 1.67 -3.55 -11.65
C PHE A 81 1.81 -4.62 -12.73
N ARG A 82 1.08 -4.45 -13.83
CA ARG A 82 1.17 -5.37 -14.96
C ARG A 82 2.60 -5.42 -15.50
N LYS A 83 3.22 -4.27 -15.63
CA LYS A 83 4.61 -4.17 -16.12
C LYS A 83 5.60 -4.80 -15.16
N ASN A 84 5.28 -4.85 -13.89
CA ASN A 84 6.14 -5.46 -12.87
C ASN A 84 5.80 -6.94 -12.63
N GLY A 85 4.88 -7.51 -13.39
CA GLY A 85 4.52 -8.92 -13.26
C GLY A 85 3.64 -9.25 -12.07
N ILE A 86 3.04 -8.26 -11.45
CA ILE A 86 2.16 -8.46 -10.30
C ILE A 86 0.78 -8.87 -10.80
N GLU A 87 0.20 -9.92 -10.22
CA GLU A 87 -1.11 -10.43 -10.59
C GLU A 87 -2.20 -10.18 -9.56
N TYR A 88 -1.83 -9.96 -8.31
CA TYR A 88 -2.81 -9.85 -7.23
C TYR A 88 -2.36 -8.84 -6.19
N LEU A 89 -3.32 -8.04 -5.70
CA LEU A 89 -3.07 -7.00 -4.70
C LEU A 89 -4.04 -7.15 -3.54
N ALA A 90 -3.51 -7.02 -2.33
CA ALA A 90 -4.32 -6.87 -1.13
C ALA A 90 -3.73 -5.71 -0.33
N CYS A 91 -4.53 -4.72 0.00
CA CYS A 91 -4.02 -3.57 0.72
C CYS A 91 -5.07 -2.96 1.64
N ILE A 92 -4.58 -2.19 2.59
CA ILE A 92 -5.42 -1.51 3.58
C ILE A 92 -4.89 -0.11 3.84
N LEU A 93 -5.82 0.81 4.05
CA LEU A 93 -5.48 2.17 4.47
C LEU A 93 -4.98 2.14 5.91
N LEU A 94 -3.83 2.74 6.15
CA LEU A 94 -3.29 2.92 7.50
C LEU A 94 -3.79 4.24 8.07
N LYS A 95 -4.13 4.22 9.34
CA LYS A 95 -4.65 5.40 10.04
C LYS A 95 -3.97 5.53 11.39
N ASP A 96 -3.85 6.76 11.86
CA ASP A 96 -3.36 7.03 13.20
C ASP A 96 -4.47 6.91 14.26
N ASP A 97 -4.17 7.29 15.50
CA ASP A 97 -5.08 7.18 16.63
C ASP A 97 -6.38 7.97 16.45
N ILE A 98 -6.32 9.05 15.69
CA ILE A 98 -7.48 9.92 15.45
C ILE A 98 -8.08 9.70 14.08
N GLU A 99 -7.82 8.54 13.49
CA GLU A 99 -8.40 8.10 12.21
C GLU A 99 -7.96 8.92 11.01
N THR A 100 -6.81 9.60 11.08
CA THR A 100 -6.24 10.31 9.94
C THR A 100 -5.47 9.31 9.07
N PRO A 101 -5.73 9.26 7.77
CA PRO A 101 -4.96 8.38 6.88
C PRO A 101 -3.49 8.73 6.88
N THR A 102 -2.63 7.72 7.05
CA THR A 102 -1.19 7.91 7.11
C THR A 102 -0.42 7.13 6.06
N GLY A 103 -1.07 6.19 5.39
CA GLY A 103 -0.41 5.41 4.37
C GLY A 103 -1.20 4.19 3.95
N ILE A 104 -0.51 3.27 3.28
CA ILE A 104 -1.10 2.03 2.78
C ILE A 104 -0.15 0.88 3.09
N LEU A 105 -0.68 -0.19 3.68
CA LEU A 105 0.00 -1.47 3.79
C LEU A 105 -0.47 -2.35 2.64
N GLY A 106 0.45 -2.94 1.90
CA GLY A 106 0.11 -3.78 0.77
C GLY A 106 0.84 -5.10 0.74
N PHE A 107 0.14 -6.10 0.24
CA PHE A 107 0.66 -7.43 -0.09
C PHE A 107 0.46 -7.64 -1.59
N THR A 108 1.49 -8.07 -2.30
CA THR A 108 1.35 -8.38 -3.72
C THR A 108 1.91 -9.76 -4.03
N TRP A 109 1.32 -10.40 -5.04
CA TRP A 109 1.75 -11.70 -5.54
C TRP A 109 2.00 -11.58 -7.03
N GLU A 110 3.07 -12.18 -7.50
CA GLU A 110 3.38 -12.23 -8.92
C GLU A 110 2.72 -13.41 -9.60
N ASN A 111 2.33 -14.42 -8.82
CA ASN A 111 1.59 -15.56 -9.33
C ASN A 111 0.44 -15.88 -8.39
N MET A 112 -0.79 -15.70 -8.89
CA MET A 112 -2.01 -15.96 -8.10
C MET A 112 -2.09 -17.38 -7.58
N ASN A 113 -1.49 -18.33 -8.27
CA ASN A 113 -1.52 -19.74 -7.86
C ASN A 113 -0.74 -19.98 -6.57
N ASN A 114 0.11 -19.05 -6.16
CA ASN A 114 0.90 -19.18 -4.94
C ASN A 114 0.16 -18.64 -3.71
N ILE A 115 -1.03 -18.07 -3.89
CA ILE A 115 -1.81 -17.57 -2.77
C ILE A 115 -2.38 -18.74 -2.00
N GLU A 116 -2.03 -18.84 -0.71
CA GLU A 116 -2.44 -19.96 0.14
C GLU A 116 -3.64 -19.65 1.01
N TYR A 117 -4.04 -18.38 1.08
CA TYR A 117 -5.13 -17.95 1.93
C TYR A 117 -6.34 -17.53 1.12
N GLU A 118 -7.51 -17.70 1.69
CA GLU A 118 -8.73 -17.17 1.10
C GLU A 118 -8.80 -15.66 1.32
N GLU A 119 -9.62 -14.99 0.52
CA GLU A 119 -9.76 -13.54 0.59
C GLU A 119 -10.11 -13.05 1.99
N SER A 120 -11.00 -13.76 2.68
CA SER A 120 -11.41 -13.40 4.04
C SER A 120 -10.24 -13.47 5.02
N GLU A 121 -9.36 -14.46 4.86
CA GLU A 121 -8.17 -14.60 5.69
C GLU A 121 -7.15 -13.51 5.42
N ILE A 122 -6.98 -13.17 4.16
CA ILE A 122 -6.09 -12.07 3.76
C ILE A 122 -6.59 -10.76 4.36
N LYS A 123 -7.90 -10.53 4.28
CA LYS A 123 -8.50 -9.33 4.84
C LYS A 123 -8.29 -9.24 6.35
N GLU A 124 -8.46 -10.35 7.05
CA GLU A 124 -8.24 -10.39 8.49
C GLU A 124 -6.80 -10.05 8.84
N LYS A 125 -5.84 -10.58 8.07
CA LYS A 125 -4.43 -10.26 8.27
C LYS A 125 -4.13 -8.78 8.02
N LEU A 126 -4.71 -8.22 6.97
CA LEU A 126 -4.56 -6.79 6.69
C LEU A 126 -5.09 -5.95 7.84
N ILE A 127 -6.27 -6.27 8.34
CA ILE A 127 -6.87 -5.52 9.44
C ILE A 127 -6.00 -5.61 10.68
N ARG A 128 -5.53 -6.79 11.02
CA ARG A 128 -4.70 -7.01 12.21
C ARG A 128 -3.37 -6.27 12.13
N TYR A 129 -2.63 -6.48 11.04
CA TYR A 129 -1.33 -5.84 10.88
C TYR A 129 -1.46 -4.35 10.62
N GLY A 130 -2.50 -3.94 9.90
CA GLY A 130 -2.76 -2.54 9.65
C GLY A 130 -3.01 -1.76 10.94
N ALA A 131 -3.74 -2.35 11.87
CA ALA A 131 -4.01 -1.72 13.17
C ALA A 131 -2.72 -1.53 13.98
N ILE A 132 -1.83 -2.53 13.94
CA ILE A 132 -0.56 -2.46 14.66
C ILE A 132 0.37 -1.43 13.99
N ILE A 133 0.54 -1.54 12.69
CA ILE A 133 1.48 -0.69 11.95
C ILE A 133 1.02 0.76 11.96
N GLY A 134 -0.29 0.99 11.85
CA GLY A 134 -0.85 2.34 11.84
C GLY A 134 -0.50 3.15 13.08
N GLN A 135 -0.26 2.49 14.20
CA GLN A 135 0.16 3.19 15.42
C GLN A 135 1.57 3.74 15.34
N TYR A 136 2.41 3.16 14.49
CA TYR A 136 3.81 3.51 14.40
C TYR A 136 4.15 4.36 13.18
N ILE A 137 3.33 4.31 12.14
CA ILE A 137 3.56 5.11 10.95
C ILE A 137 3.03 6.52 11.21
N LYS A 138 3.94 7.46 11.35
CA LYS A 138 3.57 8.85 11.53
C LYS A 138 3.61 9.57 10.20
N PRO A 139 2.72 10.53 9.99
CA PRO A 139 2.81 11.36 8.80
C PRO A 139 4.15 12.08 8.79
N ASN A 140 4.88 11.94 7.69
CA ASN A 140 6.13 12.68 7.53
C ASN A 140 5.80 14.05 6.95
N VAL A 141 5.38 14.92 7.82
CA VAL A 141 5.08 16.30 7.46
C VAL A 141 6.38 17.06 7.36
N ILE A 142 6.61 17.70 6.22
CA ILE A 142 7.64 18.73 6.17
C ILE A 142 7.07 19.88 6.97
N ASN A 143 7.48 19.94 8.19
CA ASN A 143 6.87 20.85 9.13
C ASN A 143 7.60 22.16 9.15
N ASN A 144 7.09 23.10 8.41
CA ASN A 144 7.66 24.45 8.41
C ASN A 144 7.60 25.09 9.78
N ALA A 145 6.66 24.66 10.61
CA ALA A 145 6.59 25.16 11.96
C ALA A 145 7.79 24.72 12.81
N LYS A 146 8.37 23.57 12.48
CA LYS A 146 9.59 23.12 13.17
C LYS A 146 10.82 23.85 12.68
N VAL A 147 10.77 24.32 11.48
CA VAL A 147 11.88 25.02 10.87
C VAL A 147 11.96 26.47 11.39
N LYS A 148 10.90 26.93 11.89
CA LYS A 148 10.82 28.29 12.41
C LYS A 148 11.57 28.45 13.73
#